data_2f433becc4054ca3a5d1a8efd69bede5
#
_entry.id   2f433becc4054ca3a5d1a8efd69bede5
#
_cell.length_a   1.000
_cell.length_b   1.000
_cell.length_c   1.000
_cell.angle_alpha   90.00
_cell.angle_beta   90.00
_cell.angle_gamma   90.00
#
_symmetry.space_group_name_H-M   'P 1'
#
loop_
_entity.id
_entity.type
_entity.pdbx_description
1 polymer ?
#
loop_
_entity_poly.entity_id
_entity_poly.type
_entity_poly.pdbx_seq_one_letter_code
_entity_poly.pdbx_strand_id
1 'polypeptide(L)'
;GDIGTVLKDLQKAKEEKIKAHKQAAMNDTAYNQAYDAKMAEYKKEYAGLTAKEITDETRKRNEILAKEIYLSVGRYKLRKKVRMIKKLHEAFKAAMERGVDLNDEQKRNGVFDQATFRVRYLDETPEQLHGTCIINLAKIQDPNDWGQIRGKKIATVFQDPMTSLNPIITIGKQITSVIMKHQNVSEVEARAQALELMEKVGIPNAEQRFDDYPFQYSGGMRQRVVIAIALSCNPDLLICDEPTTALDVTIQAKIIELIKKVQKERGISVIYITHDLGVVA
;
A
#
# COMPACT_ATOMS: atom_id res chain seq x y z
N GLY A 1 -28.86 -27.16 -29.29
CA GLY A 1 -29.22 -26.12 -28.36
C GLY A 1 -28.02 -25.23 -28.14
N ASP A 2 -28.21 -23.93 -28.19
CA ASP A 2 -27.19 -22.91 -28.08
C ASP A 2 -26.57 -22.96 -26.67
N ILE A 3 -25.25 -23.09 -26.58
CA ILE A 3 -24.48 -23.12 -25.33
C ILE A 3 -24.77 -21.90 -24.47
N GLY A 4 -25.07 -20.75 -25.09
CA GLY A 4 -25.42 -19.51 -24.41
C GLY A 4 -26.74 -19.60 -23.62
N THR A 5 -27.72 -20.33 -24.13
CA THR A 5 -29.00 -20.58 -23.44
C THR A 5 -28.80 -21.49 -22.24
N VAL A 6 -28.02 -22.57 -22.41
CA VAL A 6 -27.71 -23.51 -21.32
C VAL A 6 -26.96 -22.85 -20.17
N LEU A 7 -26.00 -21.95 -20.48
CA LEU A 7 -25.27 -21.19 -19.46
C LEU A 7 -26.17 -20.21 -18.68
N LYS A 8 -27.13 -19.54 -19.36
CA LYS A 8 -28.11 -18.67 -18.71
C LYS A 8 -29.03 -19.44 -17.79
N ASP A 9 -29.49 -20.62 -18.21
CA ASP A 9 -30.39 -21.49 -17.42
C ASP A 9 -29.67 -22.04 -16.19
N LEU A 10 -28.38 -22.42 -16.33
CA LEU A 10 -27.53 -22.84 -15.20
C LEU A 10 -27.30 -21.71 -14.21
N GLN A 11 -27.10 -20.51 -14.70
CA GLN A 11 -26.88 -19.34 -13.85
C GLN A 11 -28.16 -18.97 -13.08
N LYS A 12 -29.32 -19.02 -13.73
CA LYS A 12 -30.63 -18.81 -13.13
C LYS A 12 -30.95 -19.87 -12.07
N ALA A 13 -30.72 -21.16 -12.38
CA ALA A 13 -30.91 -22.25 -11.43
C ALA A 13 -29.99 -22.12 -10.19
N LYS A 14 -28.75 -21.64 -10.38
CA LYS A 14 -27.81 -21.35 -9.28
C LYS A 14 -28.29 -20.21 -8.40
N GLU A 15 -28.82 -19.13 -8.98
CA GLU A 15 -29.37 -17.99 -8.24
C GLU A 15 -30.62 -18.38 -7.47
N GLU A 16 -31.51 -19.18 -8.05
CA GLU A 16 -32.70 -19.73 -7.37
C GLU A 16 -32.33 -20.64 -6.20
N LYS A 17 -31.33 -21.52 -6.34
CA LYS A 17 -30.82 -22.34 -5.24
C LYS A 17 -30.22 -21.50 -4.11
N ILE A 18 -29.46 -20.44 -4.44
CA ILE A 18 -28.89 -19.54 -3.44
C ILE A 18 -30.02 -18.78 -2.70
N LYS A 19 -31.06 -18.35 -3.44
CA LYS A 19 -32.23 -17.67 -2.87
C LYS A 19 -33.04 -18.60 -1.95
N ALA A 20 -33.27 -19.84 -2.37
CA ALA A 20 -33.96 -20.86 -1.57
C ALA A 20 -33.16 -21.21 -0.31
N HIS A 21 -31.83 -21.34 -0.40
CA HIS A 21 -30.96 -21.60 0.77
C HIS A 21 -30.95 -20.41 1.76
N LYS A 22 -30.94 -19.17 1.26
CA LYS A 22 -31.07 -17.99 2.11
C LYS A 22 -32.44 -17.93 2.80
N GLN A 23 -33.49 -18.26 2.11
CA GLN A 23 -34.86 -18.27 2.65
C GLN A 23 -35.04 -19.38 3.69
N ALA A 24 -34.49 -20.58 3.44
CA ALA A 24 -34.49 -21.68 4.40
C ALA A 24 -33.69 -21.33 5.68
N ALA A 25 -32.54 -20.70 5.54
CA ALA A 25 -31.74 -20.23 6.68
C ALA A 25 -32.43 -19.12 7.49
N MET A 26 -33.19 -18.23 6.84
CA MET A 26 -34.00 -17.21 7.55
C MET A 26 -35.18 -17.81 8.31
N ASN A 27 -35.72 -18.97 7.90
CA ASN A 27 -36.82 -19.66 8.53
C ASN A 27 -36.38 -20.76 9.52
N ASP A 28 -35.06 -20.92 9.72
CA ASP A 28 -34.53 -21.89 10.68
C ASP A 28 -34.71 -21.38 12.09
N THR A 29 -35.74 -21.93 12.75
CA THR A 29 -36.15 -21.57 14.11
C THR A 29 -35.03 -21.85 15.12
N ALA A 30 -34.26 -22.91 14.93
CA ALA A 30 -33.14 -23.27 15.81
C ALA A 30 -31.97 -22.28 15.67
N TYR A 31 -31.67 -21.88 14.43
CA TYR A 31 -30.66 -20.84 14.17
C TYR A 31 -31.04 -19.50 14.74
N ASN A 32 -32.29 -19.08 14.55
CA ASN A 32 -32.80 -17.80 15.06
C ASN A 32 -32.84 -17.78 16.61
N GLN A 33 -33.25 -18.88 17.26
CA GLN A 33 -33.17 -19.01 18.70
C GLN A 33 -31.76 -18.98 19.26
N ALA A 34 -30.81 -19.64 18.59
CA ALA A 34 -29.39 -19.61 18.95
C ALA A 34 -28.78 -18.19 18.74
N TYR A 35 -29.19 -17.52 17.67
CA TYR A 35 -28.78 -16.13 17.40
C TYR A 35 -29.33 -15.17 18.46
N ASP A 36 -30.63 -15.27 18.81
CA ASP A 36 -31.28 -14.42 19.81
C ASP A 36 -30.70 -14.67 21.20
N ALA A 37 -30.42 -15.92 21.57
CA ALA A 37 -29.76 -16.28 22.83
C ALA A 37 -28.34 -15.65 22.89
N LYS A 38 -27.59 -15.74 21.83
CA LYS A 38 -26.25 -15.15 21.76
C LYS A 38 -26.28 -13.62 21.76
N MET A 39 -27.27 -13.02 21.11
CA MET A 39 -27.51 -11.57 21.15
C MET A 39 -27.96 -11.09 22.56
N ALA A 40 -28.75 -11.89 23.29
CA ALA A 40 -29.13 -11.60 24.67
C ALA A 40 -27.92 -11.67 25.61
N GLU A 41 -27.03 -12.64 25.41
CA GLU A 41 -25.76 -12.78 26.13
C GLU A 41 -24.86 -11.56 25.87
N TYR A 42 -24.66 -11.16 24.59
CA TYR A 42 -23.93 -9.94 24.25
C TYR A 42 -24.57 -8.69 24.86
N LYS A 43 -25.89 -8.52 24.79
CA LYS A 43 -26.57 -7.38 25.42
C LYS A 43 -26.33 -7.33 26.93
N LYS A 44 -26.31 -8.48 27.61
CA LYS A 44 -26.02 -8.58 29.04
C LYS A 44 -24.56 -8.26 29.36
N GLU A 45 -23.59 -8.78 28.54
CA GLU A 45 -22.17 -8.51 28.67
C GLU A 45 -21.85 -7.01 28.45
N TYR A 46 -22.56 -6.37 27.52
CA TYR A 46 -22.32 -4.96 27.16
C TYR A 46 -23.26 -3.97 27.84
N ALA A 47 -24.24 -4.42 28.62
CA ALA A 47 -25.19 -3.54 29.34
C ALA A 47 -24.50 -2.57 30.30
N GLY A 48 -23.41 -3.01 30.95
CA GLY A 48 -22.59 -2.14 31.80
C GLY A 48 -21.76 -1.10 31.05
N LEU A 49 -21.49 -1.32 29.74
CA LEU A 49 -20.73 -0.41 28.90
C LEU A 49 -21.62 0.68 28.25
N THR A 50 -22.90 0.36 28.03
CA THR A 50 -23.91 1.30 27.48
C THR A 50 -24.51 2.22 28.52
N ALA A 51 -24.37 1.93 29.82
CA ALA A 51 -24.91 2.72 30.93
C ALA A 51 -24.11 3.98 31.28
N LYS A 52 -22.92 4.21 30.68
CA LYS A 52 -22.22 5.48 30.83
C LYS A 52 -22.89 6.53 29.97
N GLU A 53 -23.23 7.68 30.56
CA GLU A 53 -23.71 8.84 29.82
C GLU A 53 -22.73 9.15 28.68
N ILE A 54 -23.22 9.02 27.45
CA ILE A 54 -22.43 9.33 26.25
C ILE A 54 -22.47 10.85 26.09
N THR A 55 -21.40 11.52 26.51
CA THR A 55 -21.23 12.96 26.27
C THR A 55 -21.15 13.23 24.79
N ASP A 56 -21.46 14.46 24.34
CA ASP A 56 -21.33 14.85 22.92
C ASP A 56 -19.89 14.71 22.41
N GLU A 57 -18.93 14.90 23.27
CA GLU A 57 -17.50 14.68 22.98
C GLU A 57 -17.20 13.20 22.71
N THR A 58 -17.75 12.31 23.52
CA THR A 58 -17.66 10.85 23.34
C THR A 58 -18.35 10.42 22.04
N ARG A 59 -19.50 11.02 21.71
CA ARG A 59 -20.23 10.73 20.47
C ARG A 59 -19.41 11.13 19.24
N LYS A 60 -18.91 12.35 19.18
CA LYS A 60 -18.03 12.85 18.08
C LYS A 60 -16.79 11.97 17.91
N ARG A 61 -16.13 11.61 19.00
CA ARG A 61 -14.98 10.72 18.98
C ARG A 61 -15.31 9.34 18.41
N ASN A 62 -16.45 8.77 18.81
CA ASN A 62 -16.89 7.46 18.33
C ASN A 62 -17.25 7.49 16.83
N GLU A 63 -17.81 8.60 16.34
CA GLU A 63 -18.05 8.80 14.90
C GLU A 63 -16.75 8.84 14.12
N ILE A 64 -15.76 9.60 14.58
CA ILE A 64 -14.42 9.64 13.94
C ILE A 64 -13.81 8.24 13.95
N LEU A 65 -13.85 7.52 15.07
CA LEU A 65 -13.33 6.17 15.19
C LEU A 65 -14.02 5.19 14.22
N ALA A 66 -15.33 5.29 14.07
CA ALA A 66 -16.09 4.48 13.12
C ALA A 66 -15.68 4.77 11.67
N LYS A 67 -15.47 6.04 11.31
CA LYS A 67 -14.96 6.46 10.00
C LYS A 67 -13.55 5.93 9.76
N GLU A 68 -12.66 6.00 10.75
CA GLU A 68 -11.30 5.46 10.67
C GLU A 68 -11.28 3.95 10.48
N ILE A 69 -12.11 3.21 11.21
CA ILE A 69 -12.27 1.76 11.04
C ILE A 69 -12.78 1.45 9.63
N TYR A 70 -13.82 2.14 9.19
CA TYR A 70 -14.39 1.96 7.85
C TYR A 70 -13.34 2.17 6.74
N LEU A 71 -12.60 3.28 6.80
CA LEU A 71 -11.53 3.61 5.86
C LEU A 71 -10.39 2.57 5.92
N SER A 72 -9.98 2.16 7.12
CA SER A 72 -8.89 1.19 7.32
C SER A 72 -9.19 -0.17 6.71
N VAL A 73 -10.44 -0.63 6.76
CA VAL A 73 -10.85 -1.93 6.22
C VAL A 73 -11.41 -1.85 4.80
N GLY A 74 -11.84 -0.68 4.35
CA GLY A 74 -12.54 -0.45 3.07
C GLY A 74 -11.75 -0.91 1.85
N ARG A 75 -10.42 -0.80 1.89
CA ARG A 75 -9.48 -1.18 0.83
C ARG A 75 -9.40 -2.68 0.55
N TYR A 76 -9.88 -3.52 1.46
CA TYR A 76 -9.75 -4.97 1.34
C TYR A 76 -10.96 -5.63 0.65
N LYS A 77 -10.71 -6.74 -0.07
CA LYS A 77 -11.77 -7.63 -0.54
C LYS A 77 -12.49 -8.27 0.66
N LEU A 78 -13.74 -8.69 0.48
CA LEU A 78 -14.66 -9.11 1.54
C LEU A 78 -14.04 -10.06 2.58
N ARG A 79 -13.38 -11.15 2.14
CA ARG A 79 -12.77 -12.13 3.07
C ARG A 79 -11.67 -11.50 3.95
N LYS A 80 -10.82 -10.66 3.36
CA LYS A 80 -9.75 -9.98 4.11
C LYS A 80 -10.32 -8.87 4.99
N LYS A 81 -11.36 -8.17 4.53
CA LYS A 81 -12.11 -7.16 5.31
C LYS A 81 -12.68 -7.76 6.59
N VAL A 82 -13.39 -8.88 6.52
CA VAL A 82 -13.94 -9.58 7.68
C VAL A 82 -12.85 -9.98 8.68
N ARG A 83 -11.73 -10.55 8.17
CA ARG A 83 -10.60 -10.93 9.03
C ARG A 83 -9.96 -9.72 9.72
N MET A 84 -9.84 -8.59 9.02
CA MET A 84 -9.28 -7.36 9.60
C MET A 84 -10.19 -6.75 10.65
N ILE A 85 -11.51 -6.73 10.43
CA ILE A 85 -12.49 -6.27 11.41
C ILE A 85 -12.41 -7.14 12.69
N LYS A 86 -12.36 -8.47 12.51
CA LYS A 86 -12.23 -9.40 13.64
C LYS A 86 -10.93 -9.14 14.42
N LYS A 87 -9.80 -8.98 13.73
CA LYS A 87 -8.50 -8.68 14.36
C LYS A 87 -8.52 -7.35 15.14
N LEU A 88 -9.14 -6.31 14.58
CA LEU A 88 -9.30 -5.03 15.27
C LEU A 88 -10.23 -5.17 16.50
N HIS A 89 -11.35 -5.88 16.35
CA HIS A 89 -12.26 -6.13 17.48
C HIS A 89 -11.54 -6.84 18.63
N GLU A 90 -10.81 -7.92 18.35
CA GLU A 90 -10.03 -8.65 19.35
C GLU A 90 -8.96 -7.76 20.03
N ALA A 91 -8.29 -6.91 19.25
CA ALA A 91 -7.29 -5.98 19.78
C ALA A 91 -7.91 -4.94 20.74
N PHE A 92 -9.04 -4.35 20.35
CA PHE A 92 -9.76 -3.38 21.18
C PHE A 92 -10.34 -4.06 22.43
N LYS A 93 -10.94 -5.25 22.31
CA LYS A 93 -11.44 -6.04 23.43
C LYS A 93 -10.31 -6.32 24.44
N ALA A 94 -9.17 -6.85 23.98
CA ALA A 94 -8.02 -7.12 24.85
C ALA A 94 -7.43 -5.85 25.50
N ALA A 95 -7.50 -4.70 24.83
CA ALA A 95 -7.06 -3.43 25.40
C ALA A 95 -8.03 -2.97 26.53
N MET A 96 -9.33 -3.13 26.34
CA MET A 96 -10.35 -2.84 27.37
C MET A 96 -10.20 -3.75 28.58
N GLU A 97 -10.00 -5.05 28.39
CA GLU A 97 -9.77 -6.03 29.46
C GLU A 97 -8.54 -5.69 30.29
N ARG A 98 -7.50 -5.10 29.67
CA ARG A 98 -6.28 -4.62 30.34
C ARG A 98 -6.44 -3.24 30.99
N GLY A 99 -7.62 -2.63 30.92
CA GLY A 99 -7.88 -1.30 31.47
C GLY A 99 -7.19 -0.16 30.73
N VAL A 100 -6.85 -0.35 29.45
CA VAL A 100 -6.25 0.71 28.62
C VAL A 100 -7.28 1.83 28.43
N ASP A 101 -6.90 3.06 28.78
CA ASP A 101 -7.74 4.23 28.52
C ASP A 101 -7.79 4.53 27.03
N LEU A 102 -8.89 4.11 26.39
CA LEU A 102 -9.13 4.35 24.97
C LEU A 102 -9.60 5.78 24.64
N ASN A 103 -9.80 6.64 25.66
CA ASN A 103 -10.03 8.06 25.46
C ASN A 103 -8.72 8.77 25.09
N ASP A 104 -7.59 8.29 25.61
CA ASP A 104 -6.26 8.75 25.23
C ASP A 104 -5.98 8.35 23.76
N GLU A 105 -5.71 9.39 22.94
CA GLU A 105 -5.46 9.18 21.50
C GLU A 105 -4.23 8.31 21.25
N GLN A 106 -3.15 8.49 22.01
CA GLN A 106 -1.91 7.73 21.79
C GLN A 106 -2.11 6.26 22.15
N LYS A 107 -2.78 5.95 23.25
CA LYS A 107 -3.09 4.58 23.69
C LYS A 107 -4.04 3.90 22.71
N ARG A 108 -5.07 4.60 22.25
CA ARG A 108 -6.00 4.12 21.21
C ARG A 108 -5.29 3.85 19.91
N ASN A 109 -4.41 4.74 19.48
CA ASN A 109 -3.57 4.56 18.30
C ASN A 109 -2.67 3.32 18.41
N GLY A 110 -2.10 3.06 19.59
CA GLY A 110 -1.33 1.84 19.86
C GLY A 110 -2.13 0.55 19.69
N VAL A 111 -3.45 0.56 19.93
CA VAL A 111 -4.33 -0.57 19.63
C VAL A 111 -4.53 -0.73 18.13
N PHE A 112 -4.74 0.36 17.40
CA PHE A 112 -4.81 0.33 15.94
C PHE A 112 -3.51 -0.17 15.29
N ASP A 113 -2.36 0.14 15.87
CA ASP A 113 -1.05 -0.26 15.37
C ASP A 113 -0.82 -1.78 15.38
N GLN A 114 -1.73 -2.55 15.99
CA GLN A 114 -1.77 -4.00 15.86
C GLN A 114 -2.30 -4.44 14.48
N ALA A 115 -3.00 -3.57 13.76
CA ALA A 115 -3.33 -3.74 12.36
C ALA A 115 -2.15 -3.24 11.48
N THR A 116 -1.93 -3.88 10.33
CA THR A 116 -0.85 -3.50 9.40
C THR A 116 -1.08 -2.12 8.79
N PHE A 117 -2.34 -1.75 8.60
CA PHE A 117 -2.77 -0.50 7.97
C PHE A 117 -3.84 0.17 8.81
N ARG A 118 -3.66 1.45 9.05
CA ARG A 118 -4.63 2.32 9.70
C ARG A 118 -4.88 3.54 8.82
N VAL A 119 -6.10 4.03 8.75
CA VAL A 119 -6.39 5.33 8.15
C VAL A 119 -6.83 6.29 9.25
N ARG A 120 -6.13 7.41 9.38
CA ARG A 120 -6.53 8.53 10.22
C ARG A 120 -7.51 9.38 9.41
N TYR A 121 -8.68 9.62 9.97
CA TYR A 121 -9.67 10.51 9.36
C TYR A 121 -9.15 11.96 9.31
N LEU A 122 -9.37 12.64 8.20
CA LEU A 122 -9.06 14.06 8.04
C LEU A 122 -10.34 14.89 7.95
N ASP A 123 -11.09 14.67 6.87
CA ASP A 123 -12.32 15.39 6.57
C ASP A 123 -13.25 14.56 5.68
N GLU A 124 -14.41 15.11 5.35
CA GLU A 124 -15.36 14.48 4.46
C GLU A 124 -16.06 15.49 3.55
N THR A 125 -16.40 15.02 2.36
CA THR A 125 -17.37 15.64 1.48
C THR A 125 -18.68 14.82 1.51
N PRO A 126 -19.81 15.30 0.96
CA PRO A 126 -21.04 14.52 0.88
C PRO A 126 -20.87 13.15 0.20
N GLU A 127 -19.86 13.02 -0.64
CA GLU A 127 -19.65 11.84 -1.48
C GLU A 127 -18.45 10.98 -1.04
N GLN A 128 -17.49 11.54 -0.28
CA GLN A 128 -16.21 10.87 0.03
C GLN A 128 -15.70 11.19 1.44
N LEU A 129 -15.12 10.16 2.07
CA LEU A 129 -14.34 10.30 3.29
C LEU A 129 -12.84 10.37 2.95
N HIS A 130 -12.14 11.36 3.48
CA HIS A 130 -10.69 11.53 3.29
C HIS A 130 -9.93 11.11 4.55
N GLY A 131 -8.76 10.50 4.33
CA GLY A 131 -7.92 10.08 5.43
C GLY A 131 -6.47 9.81 5.03
N THR A 132 -5.56 9.95 5.99
CA THR A 132 -4.15 9.63 5.84
C THR A 132 -3.90 8.17 6.19
N CYS A 133 -3.36 7.40 5.24
CA CYS A 133 -3.02 6.00 5.48
C CYS A 133 -1.69 5.90 6.24
N ILE A 134 -1.73 5.29 7.42
CA ILE A 134 -0.57 4.99 8.24
C ILE A 134 -0.27 3.51 8.12
N ILE A 135 0.97 3.16 7.76
CA ILE A 135 1.38 1.78 7.49
C ILE A 135 2.49 1.40 8.46
N ASN A 136 2.25 0.35 9.26
CA ASN A 136 3.28 -0.24 10.10
C ASN A 136 4.07 -1.29 9.31
N LEU A 137 5.21 -0.88 8.75
CA LEU A 137 6.05 -1.71 7.89
C LEU A 137 6.56 -2.96 8.63
N ALA A 138 6.87 -2.86 9.92
CA ALA A 138 7.38 -3.97 10.72
C ALA A 138 6.36 -5.12 10.90
N LYS A 139 5.07 -4.83 10.71
CA LYS A 139 3.98 -5.80 10.87
C LYS A 139 3.46 -6.37 9.55
N ILE A 140 4.04 -6.00 8.41
CA ILE A 140 3.66 -6.55 7.12
C ILE A 140 4.25 -7.97 7.00
N GLN A 141 3.37 -8.97 7.00
CA GLN A 141 3.73 -10.37 6.81
C GLN A 141 3.33 -10.92 5.44
N ASP A 142 2.32 -10.31 4.82
CA ASP A 142 1.79 -10.76 3.53
C ASP A 142 2.62 -10.18 2.38
N PRO A 143 3.25 -11.02 1.52
CA PRO A 143 3.99 -10.55 0.35
C PRO A 143 3.17 -9.65 -0.59
N ASN A 144 1.85 -9.87 -0.68
CA ASN A 144 0.97 -9.03 -1.50
C ASN A 144 0.82 -7.61 -0.93
N ASP A 145 0.85 -7.45 0.39
CA ASP A 145 0.83 -6.12 1.01
C ASP A 145 2.15 -5.38 0.74
N TRP A 146 3.29 -6.09 0.79
CA TRP A 146 4.58 -5.54 0.35
C TRP A 146 4.57 -5.14 -1.13
N GLY A 147 3.94 -5.92 -2.00
CA GLY A 147 3.78 -5.60 -3.42
C GLY A 147 3.01 -4.30 -3.69
N GLN A 148 2.19 -3.84 -2.75
CA GLN A 148 1.49 -2.55 -2.82
C GLN A 148 2.36 -1.36 -2.40
N ILE A 149 3.49 -1.62 -1.75
CA ILE A 149 4.37 -0.60 -1.17
C ILE A 149 5.67 -0.50 -1.96
N ARG A 150 6.32 -1.63 -2.21
CA ARG A 150 7.58 -1.69 -2.95
C ARG A 150 7.41 -1.22 -4.38
N GLY A 151 8.29 -0.32 -4.81
CA GLY A 151 8.28 0.26 -6.15
C GLY A 151 7.15 1.26 -6.39
N LYS A 152 6.10 1.27 -5.55
CA LYS A 152 4.95 2.17 -5.71
C LYS A 152 4.95 3.32 -4.71
N LYS A 153 5.30 3.04 -3.45
CA LYS A 153 5.34 4.02 -2.36
C LYS A 153 6.76 4.22 -1.84
N ILE A 154 7.53 3.13 -1.80
CA ILE A 154 8.92 3.14 -1.35
C ILE A 154 9.75 2.48 -2.46
N ALA A 155 10.74 3.19 -2.95
CA ALA A 155 11.73 2.66 -3.88
C ALA A 155 13.12 2.70 -3.23
N THR A 156 13.99 1.77 -3.65
CA THR A 156 15.35 1.67 -3.12
C THR A 156 16.35 1.70 -4.27
N VAL A 157 17.38 2.51 -4.13
CA VAL A 157 18.58 2.52 -4.97
C VAL A 157 19.68 1.84 -4.16
N PHE A 158 20.16 0.68 -4.64
CA PHE A 158 21.22 -0.09 -3.98
C PHE A 158 22.60 0.36 -4.41
N GLN A 159 23.58 0.00 -3.61
CA GLN A 159 25.00 0.34 -3.76
C GLN A 159 25.57 -0.12 -5.11
N ASP A 160 25.31 -1.36 -5.52
CA ASP A 160 25.85 -1.95 -6.74
C ASP A 160 24.81 -2.01 -7.87
N PRO A 161 24.97 -1.19 -8.92
CA PRO A 161 24.10 -1.23 -10.10
C PRO A 161 24.21 -2.53 -10.89
N MET A 162 25.33 -3.27 -10.78
CA MET A 162 25.52 -4.52 -11.52
C MET A 162 24.61 -5.64 -10.99
N THR A 163 24.40 -5.69 -9.69
CA THR A 163 23.49 -6.67 -9.07
C THR A 163 22.02 -6.26 -9.20
N SER A 164 21.76 -4.97 -9.45
CA SER A 164 20.40 -4.42 -9.55
C SER A 164 19.83 -4.54 -10.97
N LEU A 165 20.68 -4.59 -12.00
CA LEU A 165 20.27 -4.70 -13.41
C LEU A 165 20.41 -6.13 -13.91
N ASN A 166 19.41 -6.60 -14.66
CA ASN A 166 19.49 -7.90 -15.33
C ASN A 166 20.37 -7.79 -16.61
N PRO A 167 21.52 -8.51 -16.68
CA PRO A 167 22.48 -8.34 -17.79
C PRO A 167 21.96 -8.81 -19.16
N ILE A 168 20.94 -9.65 -19.20
CA ILE A 168 20.39 -10.23 -20.44
C ILE A 168 19.11 -9.52 -20.93
N ILE A 169 18.68 -8.46 -20.24
CA ILE A 169 17.51 -7.66 -20.61
C ILE A 169 17.98 -6.24 -20.94
N THR A 170 17.48 -5.66 -22.03
CA THR A 170 17.81 -4.28 -22.42
C THR A 170 17.34 -3.27 -21.39
N ILE A 171 18.03 -2.14 -21.30
CA ILE A 171 17.73 -1.09 -20.31
C ILE A 171 16.30 -0.59 -20.43
N GLY A 172 15.85 -0.29 -21.63
CA GLY A 172 14.49 0.17 -21.87
C GLY A 172 13.44 -0.82 -21.39
N LYS A 173 13.63 -2.13 -21.66
CA LYS A 173 12.72 -3.17 -21.19
C LYS A 173 12.68 -3.30 -19.67
N GLN A 174 13.81 -3.09 -18.99
CA GLN A 174 13.83 -3.12 -17.53
C GLN A 174 13.00 -1.97 -16.93
N ILE A 175 13.13 -0.76 -17.48
CA ILE A 175 12.36 0.41 -17.03
C ILE A 175 10.87 0.23 -17.37
N THR A 176 10.52 -0.10 -18.62
CA THR A 176 9.12 -0.25 -19.04
C THR A 176 8.39 -1.36 -18.30
N SER A 177 9.08 -2.47 -18.00
CA SER A 177 8.49 -3.58 -17.23
C SER A 177 8.06 -3.13 -15.83
N VAL A 178 8.82 -2.27 -15.18
CA VAL A 178 8.48 -1.72 -13.85
C VAL A 178 7.32 -0.74 -13.98
N ILE A 179 7.33 0.14 -14.97
CA ILE A 179 6.23 1.07 -15.25
C ILE A 179 4.92 0.31 -15.45
N MET A 180 4.88 -0.65 -16.38
CA MET A 180 3.68 -1.45 -16.68
C MET A 180 3.21 -2.29 -15.49
N LYS A 181 4.12 -2.78 -14.65
CA LYS A 181 3.75 -3.56 -13.45
C LYS A 181 3.01 -2.72 -12.41
N HIS A 182 3.35 -1.45 -12.27
CA HIS A 182 2.84 -0.59 -11.20
C HIS A 182 1.84 0.46 -11.66
N GLN A 183 1.80 0.74 -12.95
CA GLN A 183 0.89 1.66 -13.60
C GLN A 183 0.03 0.91 -14.62
N ASN A 184 -1.20 1.34 -14.80
CA ASN A 184 -2.10 0.77 -15.81
C ASN A 184 -1.95 1.54 -17.13
N VAL A 185 -0.81 1.36 -17.79
CA VAL A 185 -0.45 2.06 -19.04
C VAL A 185 -0.10 1.05 -20.13
N SER A 186 -0.27 1.47 -21.39
CA SER A 186 0.15 0.69 -22.56
C SER A 186 1.67 0.64 -22.70
N GLU A 187 2.17 -0.29 -23.52
CA GLU A 187 3.61 -0.42 -23.81
C GLU A 187 4.18 0.86 -24.47
N VAL A 188 3.40 1.50 -25.33
CA VAL A 188 3.78 2.76 -26.00
C VAL A 188 3.94 3.89 -24.99
N GLU A 189 2.99 4.03 -24.07
CA GLU A 189 3.07 5.02 -22.99
C GLU A 189 4.22 4.72 -22.01
N ALA A 190 4.42 3.44 -21.68
CA ALA A 190 5.55 3.02 -20.85
C ALA A 190 6.91 3.34 -21.50
N ARG A 191 7.04 3.13 -22.82
CA ARG A 191 8.24 3.50 -23.57
C ARG A 191 8.49 5.00 -23.52
N ALA A 192 7.48 5.82 -23.78
CA ALA A 192 7.58 7.28 -23.71
C ALA A 192 8.04 7.76 -22.33
N GLN A 193 7.42 7.25 -21.27
CA GLN A 193 7.81 7.56 -19.89
C GLN A 193 9.23 7.10 -19.56
N ALA A 194 9.65 5.93 -20.06
CA ALA A 194 10.99 5.41 -19.83
C ALA A 194 12.05 6.29 -20.50
N LEU A 195 11.81 6.75 -21.73
CA LEU A 195 12.71 7.67 -22.44
C LEU A 195 12.84 9.01 -21.71
N GLU A 196 11.71 9.59 -21.29
CA GLU A 196 11.70 10.82 -20.49
C GLU A 196 12.50 10.66 -19.19
N LEU A 197 12.38 9.51 -18.52
CA LEU A 197 13.14 9.21 -17.30
C LEU A 197 14.64 9.08 -17.60
N MET A 198 15.01 8.38 -18.69
CA MET A 198 16.41 8.24 -19.10
C MET A 198 17.05 9.60 -19.38
N GLU A 199 16.34 10.50 -20.05
CA GLU A 199 16.78 11.88 -20.29
C GLU A 199 16.91 12.67 -18.98
N LYS A 200 15.92 12.60 -18.10
CA LYS A 200 15.93 13.28 -16.80
C LYS A 200 17.11 12.87 -15.91
N VAL A 201 17.47 11.59 -15.93
CA VAL A 201 18.67 11.12 -15.21
C VAL A 201 19.98 11.38 -15.97
N GLY A 202 19.91 12.00 -17.14
CA GLY A 202 21.06 12.42 -17.92
C GLY A 202 21.76 11.29 -18.68
N ILE A 203 21.00 10.30 -19.17
CA ILE A 203 21.51 9.32 -20.13
C ILE A 203 21.59 10.00 -21.51
N PRO A 204 22.78 10.11 -22.11
CA PRO A 204 22.93 10.74 -23.42
C PRO A 204 22.32 9.84 -24.51
N ASN A 205 21.68 10.42 -25.52
CA ASN A 205 21.04 9.69 -26.62
C ASN A 205 20.10 8.58 -26.17
N ALA A 206 19.17 8.89 -25.27
CA ALA A 206 18.29 7.93 -24.60
C ALA A 206 17.56 7.00 -25.59
N GLU A 207 17.05 7.54 -26.70
CA GLU A 207 16.36 6.77 -27.75
C GLU A 207 17.26 5.67 -28.34
N GLN A 208 18.51 5.99 -28.69
CA GLN A 208 19.44 5.02 -29.28
C GLN A 208 19.89 3.97 -28.27
N ARG A 209 20.01 4.39 -26.99
CA ARG A 209 20.47 3.53 -25.90
C ARG A 209 19.39 2.71 -25.24
N PHE A 210 18.14 2.94 -25.60
CA PHE A 210 17.00 2.24 -25.02
C PHE A 210 17.11 0.71 -25.17
N ASP A 211 17.58 0.27 -26.31
CA ASP A 211 17.74 -1.15 -26.62
C ASP A 211 19.13 -1.71 -26.29
N ASP A 212 20.03 -0.90 -25.70
CA ASP A 212 21.33 -1.35 -25.20
C ASP A 212 21.19 -2.21 -23.96
N TYR A 213 22.15 -3.09 -23.75
CA TYR A 213 22.28 -3.93 -22.55
C TYR A 213 23.12 -3.24 -21.46
N PRO A 214 22.98 -3.66 -20.19
CA PRO A 214 23.74 -3.05 -19.09
C PRO A 214 25.26 -2.99 -19.29
N PHE A 215 25.87 -3.98 -19.94
CA PHE A 215 27.32 -4.01 -20.18
C PHE A 215 27.82 -2.90 -21.16
N GLN A 216 26.92 -2.34 -21.96
CA GLN A 216 27.21 -1.25 -22.88
C GLN A 216 27.20 0.13 -22.19
N TYR A 217 26.80 0.17 -20.94
CA TYR A 217 26.73 1.38 -20.12
C TYR A 217 27.94 1.50 -19.19
N SER A 218 28.45 2.71 -19.00
CA SER A 218 29.45 2.97 -17.94
C SER A 218 28.87 2.77 -16.55
N GLY A 219 29.72 2.63 -15.51
CA GLY A 219 29.28 2.50 -14.12
C GLY A 219 28.30 3.60 -13.69
N GLY A 220 28.67 4.86 -13.95
CA GLY A 220 27.81 6.00 -13.64
C GLY A 220 26.51 6.05 -14.43
N MET A 221 26.50 5.58 -15.67
CA MET A 221 25.28 5.47 -16.47
C MET A 221 24.38 4.37 -15.92
N ARG A 222 24.92 3.22 -15.53
CA ARG A 222 24.15 2.13 -14.88
C ARG A 222 23.51 2.60 -13.59
N GLN A 223 24.23 3.35 -12.76
CA GLN A 223 23.67 3.91 -11.53
C GLN A 223 22.50 4.87 -11.81
N ARG A 224 22.61 5.71 -12.84
CA ARG A 224 21.51 6.59 -13.27
C ARG A 224 20.31 5.80 -13.75
N VAL A 225 20.52 4.67 -14.44
CA VAL A 225 19.42 3.77 -14.83
C VAL A 225 18.72 3.16 -13.62
N VAL A 226 19.47 2.70 -12.62
CA VAL A 226 18.87 2.19 -11.35
C VAL A 226 18.04 3.26 -10.67
N ILE A 227 18.52 4.51 -10.66
CA ILE A 227 17.74 5.65 -10.15
C ILE A 227 16.49 5.89 -11.02
N ALA A 228 16.60 5.83 -12.36
CA ALA A 228 15.44 5.95 -13.24
C ALA A 228 14.38 4.87 -12.96
N ILE A 229 14.81 3.61 -12.77
CA ILE A 229 13.92 2.50 -12.39
C ILE A 229 13.26 2.79 -11.03
N ALA A 230 14.00 3.23 -10.03
CA ALA A 230 13.45 3.55 -8.72
C ALA A 230 12.40 4.69 -8.78
N LEU A 231 12.61 5.67 -9.66
CA LEU A 231 11.73 6.81 -9.84
C LEU A 231 10.54 6.54 -10.77
N SER A 232 10.54 5.43 -11.51
CA SER A 232 9.55 5.15 -12.56
C SER A 232 8.12 5.04 -12.06
N CYS A 233 7.92 4.75 -10.78
CA CYS A 233 6.59 4.60 -10.16
C CYS A 233 6.20 5.78 -9.25
N ASN A 234 6.88 6.92 -9.34
CA ASN A 234 6.62 8.08 -8.50
C ASN A 234 6.50 7.72 -7.01
N PRO A 235 7.56 7.18 -6.38
CA PRO A 235 7.51 6.80 -4.98
C PRO A 235 7.36 8.03 -4.08
N ASP A 236 6.73 7.86 -2.92
CA ASP A 236 6.66 8.92 -1.89
C ASP A 236 7.98 8.98 -1.08
N LEU A 237 8.71 7.86 -1.02
CA LEU A 237 9.99 7.71 -0.32
C LEU A 237 11.02 7.00 -1.19
N LEU A 238 12.18 7.61 -1.36
CA LEU A 238 13.35 7.02 -2.00
C LEU A 238 14.42 6.72 -0.94
N ILE A 239 14.84 5.48 -0.84
CA ILE A 239 15.95 5.04 0.01
C ILE A 239 17.16 4.83 -0.87
N CYS A 240 18.22 5.60 -0.65
CA CYS A 240 19.50 5.51 -1.35
C CYS A 240 20.53 4.87 -0.41
N ASP A 241 20.84 3.60 -0.66
CA ASP A 241 21.79 2.83 0.12
C ASP A 241 23.15 2.84 -0.57
N GLU A 242 24.04 3.70 -0.09
CA GLU A 242 25.38 3.94 -0.65
C GLU A 242 25.40 4.13 -2.18
N PRO A 243 24.56 4.98 -2.76
CA PRO A 243 24.31 5.02 -4.20
C PRO A 243 25.53 5.52 -5.00
N THR A 244 26.62 5.89 -4.36
CA THR A 244 27.79 6.49 -4.99
C THR A 244 29.11 5.78 -4.68
N THR A 245 29.13 4.78 -3.81
CA THR A 245 30.37 4.17 -3.27
C THR A 245 31.27 3.54 -4.34
N ALA A 246 30.73 3.04 -5.45
CA ALA A 246 31.50 2.43 -6.54
C ALA A 246 31.83 3.41 -7.69
N LEU A 247 31.69 4.71 -7.46
CA LEU A 247 31.84 5.74 -8.50
C LEU A 247 32.99 6.70 -8.16
N ASP A 248 33.60 7.27 -9.19
CA ASP A 248 34.56 8.35 -9.02
C ASP A 248 33.90 9.63 -8.47
N VAL A 249 34.69 10.48 -7.81
CA VAL A 249 34.22 11.69 -7.08
C VAL A 249 33.39 12.62 -7.98
N THR A 250 33.75 12.75 -9.26
CA THR A 250 33.04 13.61 -10.19
C THR A 250 31.64 13.08 -10.52
N ILE A 251 31.53 11.75 -10.68
CA ILE A 251 30.25 11.08 -10.92
C ILE A 251 29.41 11.06 -9.65
N GLN A 252 30.02 10.85 -8.46
CA GLN A 252 29.32 10.94 -7.17
C GLN A 252 28.60 12.27 -7.02
N ALA A 253 29.30 13.39 -7.24
CA ALA A 253 28.70 14.73 -7.15
C ALA A 253 27.48 14.88 -8.09
N LYS A 254 27.59 14.40 -9.32
CA LYS A 254 26.49 14.43 -10.30
C LYS A 254 25.29 13.59 -9.89
N ILE A 255 25.51 12.42 -9.26
CA ILE A 255 24.43 11.56 -8.76
C ILE A 255 23.72 12.21 -7.57
N ILE A 256 24.45 12.81 -6.65
CA ILE A 256 23.87 13.53 -5.50
C ILE A 256 23.04 14.72 -5.98
N GLU A 257 23.57 15.50 -6.92
CA GLU A 257 22.85 16.63 -7.53
C GLU A 257 21.56 16.15 -8.22
N LEU A 258 21.62 15.04 -8.95
CA LEU A 258 20.45 14.43 -9.58
C LEU A 258 19.38 14.05 -8.54
N ILE A 259 19.77 13.40 -7.44
CA ILE A 259 18.83 13.01 -6.36
C ILE A 259 18.21 14.25 -5.71
N LYS A 260 19.02 15.28 -5.40
CA LYS A 260 18.54 16.57 -4.86
C LYS A 260 17.56 17.27 -5.81
N LYS A 261 17.87 17.27 -7.11
CA LYS A 261 16.99 17.83 -8.16
C LYS A 261 15.64 17.12 -8.20
N VAL A 262 15.66 15.78 -8.26
CA VAL A 262 14.43 14.98 -8.29
C VAL A 262 13.62 15.14 -7.01
N GLN A 263 14.26 15.17 -5.85
CA GLN A 263 13.60 15.43 -4.57
C GLN A 263 12.82 16.75 -4.61
N LYS A 264 13.46 17.82 -5.09
CA LYS A 264 12.86 19.15 -5.18
C LYS A 264 11.73 19.21 -6.20
N GLU A 265 11.92 18.64 -7.38
CA GLU A 265 10.94 18.67 -8.47
C GLU A 265 9.69 17.83 -8.18
N ARG A 266 9.85 16.69 -7.51
CA ARG A 266 8.76 15.73 -7.27
C ARG A 266 8.19 15.77 -5.85
N GLY A 267 8.81 16.53 -4.94
CA GLY A 267 8.38 16.61 -3.54
C GLY A 267 8.49 15.30 -2.76
N ILE A 268 9.38 14.38 -3.19
CA ILE A 268 9.57 13.08 -2.54
C ILE A 268 10.46 13.20 -1.30
N SER A 269 10.27 12.30 -0.33
CA SER A 269 11.19 12.16 0.79
C SER A 269 12.38 11.27 0.37
N VAL A 270 13.59 11.62 0.82
CA VAL A 270 14.81 10.83 0.54
C VAL A 270 15.49 10.46 1.85
N ILE A 271 15.79 9.17 2.03
CA ILE A 271 16.71 8.67 3.05
C ILE A 271 18.02 8.31 2.35
N TYR A 272 19.09 8.97 2.75
CA TYR A 272 20.43 8.72 2.21
C TYR A 272 21.28 8.00 3.26
N ILE A 273 21.71 6.79 2.95
CA ILE A 273 22.58 5.97 3.80
C ILE A 273 23.97 6.04 3.21
N THR A 274 24.94 6.51 3.97
CA THR A 274 26.34 6.60 3.55
C THR A 274 27.28 6.54 4.75
N HIS A 275 28.46 6.02 4.55
CA HIS A 275 29.56 6.08 5.50
C HIS A 275 30.55 7.23 5.14
N ASP A 276 30.36 7.90 4.00
CA ASP A 276 31.19 9.02 3.53
C ASP A 276 30.63 10.34 4.05
N LEU A 277 31.30 10.94 5.02
CA LEU A 277 30.90 12.23 5.60
C LEU A 277 31.04 13.39 4.63
N GLY A 278 31.92 13.29 3.62
CA GLY A 278 32.07 14.29 2.56
C GLY A 278 30.84 14.42 1.65
N VAL A 279 29.99 13.42 1.64
CA VAL A 279 28.72 13.41 0.88
C VAL A 279 27.60 14.14 1.64
N VAL A 280 27.70 14.25 2.98
CA VAL A 280 26.65 14.80 3.85
C VAL A 280 26.87 16.29 4.13
N ALA A 281 28.10 16.78 4.01
CA ALA A 281 28.46 18.19 4.18
C ALA A 281 28.09 18.98 2.91
#